data_f413101c4eb8571e84a22588ac26f891
#
_entry.id   f413101c4eb8571e84a22588ac26f891
#
_cell.length_a   1.000
_cell.length_b   1.000
_cell.length_c   1.000
_cell.angle_alpha   90.00
_cell.angle_beta   90.00
_cell.angle_gamma   90.00
#
_symmetry.space_group_name_H-M   'P 1'
#
loop_
_entity.id
_entity.type
_entity.pdbx_description
1 polymer ?
#
loop_
_entity_poly.entity_id
_entity_poly.type
_entity_poly.pdbx_seq_one_letter_code
_entity_poly.pdbx_strand_id
1 'polypeptide(L)'
;LVSSTLHSYFAGQKDLFKGLAIEQLEKDWIEYPVLHFDMSVLKNCSVDRLPQKFNNLLKDYEEALGINNSTETPGDRLSEIIKFYYKKTGKKVVIIIDEYDAPLLDVLHEEIQLKAVRTIMQEFFAPIKSNDAYIRMAFITGITKFSQLSIFSTINNVTNISMEPEFSAICGITKEELTSTLREDVEILAKKNQVSFDKMSEMLRENYDGYHFSRESEDVFNPYSLMRCFAAGYMDNYWYASGTSTYLIHQMKRFKTDVTSLDDIFAFASSFDRPTDDMTDALPLLYQSGYLTIKKFDPLTNGYYLG
;
A
#
# COMPACT_ATOMS: atom_id res chain seq x y z
N LEU A 1 3.28 -3.06 -6.49
CA LEU A 1 4.64 -3.60 -6.60
C LEU A 1 5.03 -4.43 -5.36
N VAL A 2 5.03 -3.87 -4.14
CA VAL A 2 5.39 -4.60 -2.91
C VAL A 2 4.53 -5.85 -2.72
N SER A 3 3.21 -5.75 -2.88
CA SER A 3 2.27 -6.87 -2.74
C SER A 3 2.59 -8.02 -3.70
N SER A 4 2.90 -7.74 -4.96
CA SER A 4 3.28 -8.77 -5.94
C SER A 4 4.67 -9.36 -5.67
N THR A 5 5.61 -8.56 -5.15
CA THR A 5 6.94 -9.06 -4.74
C THR A 5 6.81 -10.02 -3.56
N LEU A 6 6.03 -9.66 -2.53
CA LEU A 6 5.75 -10.54 -1.39
C LEU A 6 5.02 -11.81 -1.82
N HIS A 7 4.06 -11.71 -2.75
CA HIS A 7 3.40 -12.87 -3.33
C HIS A 7 4.43 -13.83 -3.95
N SER A 8 5.27 -13.33 -4.85
CA SER A 8 6.28 -14.15 -5.54
C SER A 8 7.30 -14.77 -4.57
N TYR A 9 7.71 -14.04 -3.54
CA TYR A 9 8.61 -14.56 -2.51
C TYR A 9 7.98 -15.72 -1.75
N PHE A 10 6.77 -15.54 -1.21
CA PHE A 10 6.10 -16.58 -0.44
C PHE A 10 5.58 -17.75 -1.30
N ALA A 11 5.34 -17.52 -2.59
CA ALA A 11 5.06 -18.59 -3.56
C ALA A 11 6.33 -19.37 -3.99
N GLY A 12 7.49 -19.07 -3.41
CA GLY A 12 8.74 -19.79 -3.69
C GLY A 12 9.34 -19.53 -5.07
N GLN A 13 8.99 -18.44 -5.75
CA GLN A 13 9.45 -18.10 -7.10
C GLN A 13 10.88 -17.55 -7.08
N LYS A 14 11.83 -18.35 -6.61
CA LYS A 14 13.24 -17.98 -6.40
C LYS A 14 13.90 -17.32 -7.61
N ASP A 15 13.55 -17.76 -8.81
CA ASP A 15 14.18 -17.28 -10.04
C ASP A 15 13.98 -15.78 -10.29
N LEU A 16 12.90 -15.19 -9.76
CA LEU A 16 12.63 -13.75 -9.86
C LEU A 16 13.54 -12.89 -8.97
N PHE A 17 14.25 -13.51 -8.03
CA PHE A 17 15.08 -12.83 -7.04
C PHE A 17 16.57 -13.00 -7.31
N LYS A 18 16.96 -13.58 -8.46
CA LYS A 18 18.35 -13.72 -8.86
C LYS A 18 19.04 -12.36 -8.96
N GLY A 19 20.25 -12.27 -8.40
CA GLY A 19 21.04 -11.04 -8.38
C GLY A 19 20.62 -10.02 -7.34
N LEU A 20 19.51 -10.24 -6.61
CA LEU A 20 19.09 -9.37 -5.51
C LEU A 20 19.69 -9.83 -4.17
N ALA A 21 19.82 -8.91 -3.22
CA ALA A 21 20.40 -9.19 -1.90
C ALA A 21 19.73 -10.38 -1.18
N ILE A 22 18.42 -10.54 -1.35
CA ILE A 22 17.63 -11.62 -0.74
C ILE A 22 18.07 -13.02 -1.21
N GLU A 23 18.64 -13.16 -2.42
CA GLU A 23 19.14 -14.44 -2.92
C GLU A 23 20.23 -15.04 -2.01
N GLN A 24 21.02 -14.16 -1.37
CA GLN A 24 22.07 -14.56 -0.45
C GLN A 24 21.59 -14.69 1.00
N LEU A 25 20.56 -13.93 1.37
CA LEU A 25 20.02 -13.90 2.73
C LEU A 25 19.05 -15.06 2.99
N GLU A 26 18.18 -15.36 2.01
CA GLU A 26 17.20 -16.45 2.11
C GLU A 26 17.82 -17.77 1.68
N LYS A 27 17.72 -18.80 2.50
CA LYS A 27 18.31 -20.11 2.25
C LYS A 27 17.28 -21.17 1.88
N ASP A 28 16.12 -21.11 2.51
CA ASP A 28 15.16 -22.22 2.48
C ASP A 28 14.15 -22.08 1.35
N TRP A 29 13.82 -20.87 0.93
CA TRP A 29 12.84 -20.57 -0.13
C TRP A 29 11.57 -21.39 0.01
N ILE A 30 11.01 -21.39 1.23
CA ILE A 30 9.83 -22.19 1.56
C ILE A 30 8.63 -21.64 0.81
N GLU A 31 7.99 -22.46 0.02
CA GLU A 31 6.71 -22.16 -0.62
C GLU A 31 5.57 -22.22 0.39
N TYR A 32 4.78 -21.16 0.48
CA TYR A 32 3.58 -21.04 1.32
C TYR A 32 2.33 -20.88 0.44
N PRO A 33 1.14 -21.33 0.88
CA PRO A 33 -0.12 -20.91 0.26
C PRO A 33 -0.28 -19.39 0.41
N VAL A 34 -0.48 -18.68 -0.70
CA VAL A 34 -0.68 -17.22 -0.70
C VAL A 34 -2.09 -16.89 -1.13
N LEU A 35 -2.83 -16.19 -0.28
CA LEU A 35 -4.11 -15.55 -0.61
C LEU A 35 -3.83 -14.07 -0.89
N HIS A 36 -3.96 -13.64 -2.12
CA HIS A 36 -3.69 -12.28 -2.54
C HIS A 36 -4.98 -11.66 -3.10
N PHE A 37 -5.48 -10.63 -2.40
CA PHE A 37 -6.71 -9.94 -2.72
C PHE A 37 -6.41 -8.50 -3.16
N ASP A 38 -6.76 -8.16 -4.39
CA ASP A 38 -6.81 -6.79 -4.88
C ASP A 38 -8.23 -6.24 -4.68
N MET A 39 -8.39 -5.36 -3.69
CA MET A 39 -9.69 -4.76 -3.34
C MET A 39 -10.08 -3.63 -4.29
N SER A 40 -9.23 -3.22 -5.22
CA SER A 40 -9.57 -2.19 -6.23
C SER A 40 -10.76 -2.61 -7.10
N VAL A 41 -10.95 -3.92 -7.30
CA VAL A 41 -12.10 -4.48 -8.04
C VAL A 41 -13.46 -4.24 -7.35
N LEU A 42 -13.44 -3.81 -6.09
CA LEU A 42 -14.61 -3.48 -5.29
C LEU A 42 -15.02 -2.00 -5.41
N LYS A 43 -14.21 -1.16 -6.06
CA LYS A 43 -14.53 0.25 -6.34
C LYS A 43 -15.84 0.36 -7.12
N ASN A 44 -16.60 1.42 -6.84
CA ASN A 44 -17.88 1.74 -7.47
C ASN A 44 -18.93 0.61 -7.33
N CYS A 45 -18.82 -0.21 -6.29
CA CYS A 45 -19.77 -1.27 -6.00
C CYS A 45 -20.87 -0.77 -5.06
N SER A 46 -22.14 -1.02 -5.39
CA SER A 46 -23.23 -0.75 -4.44
C SER A 46 -23.12 -1.65 -3.21
N VAL A 47 -23.53 -1.14 -2.05
CA VAL A 47 -23.44 -1.86 -0.76
C VAL A 47 -24.08 -3.24 -0.82
N ASP A 48 -25.26 -3.35 -1.47
CA ASP A 48 -26.00 -4.62 -1.61
C ASP A 48 -25.24 -5.69 -2.39
N ARG A 49 -24.36 -5.30 -3.30
CA ARG A 49 -23.53 -6.21 -4.12
C ARG A 49 -22.19 -6.54 -3.51
N LEU A 50 -21.78 -5.78 -2.49
CA LEU A 50 -20.44 -5.93 -1.91
C LEU A 50 -20.18 -7.34 -1.36
N PRO A 51 -21.08 -8.00 -0.61
CA PRO A 51 -20.89 -9.37 -0.16
C PRO A 51 -20.66 -10.36 -1.32
N GLN A 52 -21.44 -10.20 -2.41
CA GLN A 52 -21.27 -11.05 -3.61
C GLN A 52 -19.91 -10.82 -4.26
N LYS A 53 -19.42 -9.58 -4.29
CA LYS A 53 -18.09 -9.26 -4.82
C LYS A 53 -16.97 -9.87 -3.98
N PHE A 54 -17.08 -9.81 -2.65
CA PHE A 54 -16.14 -10.52 -1.76
C PHE A 54 -16.18 -12.04 -2.00
N ASN A 55 -17.37 -12.61 -2.18
CA ASN A 55 -17.49 -14.03 -2.50
C ASN A 55 -16.80 -14.39 -3.83
N ASN A 56 -16.82 -13.50 -4.81
CA ASN A 56 -16.14 -13.73 -6.09
C ASN A 56 -14.61 -13.72 -5.94
N LEU A 57 -14.05 -12.91 -5.03
CA LEU A 57 -12.61 -12.92 -4.74
C LEU A 57 -12.12 -14.26 -4.15
N LEU A 58 -13.01 -15.01 -3.50
CA LEU A 58 -12.66 -16.29 -2.87
C LEU A 58 -12.82 -17.48 -3.82
N LYS A 59 -13.60 -17.31 -4.90
CA LYS A 59 -14.05 -18.39 -5.77
C LYS A 59 -12.90 -19.19 -6.40
N ASP A 60 -11.89 -18.52 -6.91
CA ASP A 60 -10.76 -19.19 -7.57
C ASP A 60 -9.96 -20.06 -6.60
N TYR A 61 -9.84 -19.61 -5.34
CA TYR A 61 -9.19 -20.38 -4.28
C TYR A 61 -10.01 -21.59 -3.86
N GLU A 62 -11.32 -21.47 -3.80
CA GLU A 62 -12.23 -22.58 -3.49
C GLU A 62 -12.22 -23.63 -4.59
N GLU A 63 -12.28 -23.21 -5.86
CA GLU A 63 -12.17 -24.11 -7.01
C GLU A 63 -10.85 -24.89 -7.00
N ALA A 64 -9.73 -24.23 -6.74
CA ALA A 64 -8.41 -24.85 -6.64
C ALA A 64 -8.30 -25.86 -5.48
N LEU A 65 -9.11 -25.70 -4.44
CA LEU A 65 -9.17 -26.57 -3.27
C LEU A 65 -10.25 -27.65 -3.39
N GLY A 66 -11.17 -27.55 -4.35
CA GLY A 66 -12.35 -28.40 -4.46
C GLY A 66 -13.39 -28.15 -3.37
N ILE A 67 -13.42 -26.93 -2.82
CA ILE A 67 -14.41 -26.50 -1.82
C ILE A 67 -15.67 -26.07 -2.55
N ASN A 68 -16.83 -26.55 -2.10
CA ASN A 68 -18.12 -26.21 -2.71
C ASN A 68 -19.02 -25.53 -1.67
N ASN A 69 -18.79 -24.23 -1.43
CA ASN A 69 -19.52 -23.42 -0.46
C ASN A 69 -20.45 -22.44 -1.16
N SER A 70 -21.77 -22.62 -1.03
CA SER A 70 -22.76 -21.79 -1.69
C SER A 70 -23.56 -20.85 -0.76
N THR A 71 -23.45 -20.98 0.55
CA THR A 71 -24.40 -20.36 1.51
C THR A 71 -23.77 -19.62 2.67
N GLU A 72 -22.44 -19.63 2.79
CA GLU A 72 -21.74 -18.99 3.90
C GLU A 72 -21.35 -17.54 3.62
N THR A 73 -21.12 -16.79 4.70
CA THR A 73 -20.67 -15.41 4.56
C THR A 73 -19.25 -15.35 3.98
N PRO A 74 -18.83 -14.20 3.40
CA PRO A 74 -17.47 -14.07 2.88
C PRO A 74 -16.40 -14.35 3.95
N GLY A 75 -16.65 -13.99 5.21
CA GLY A 75 -15.75 -14.28 6.31
C GLY A 75 -15.65 -15.78 6.62
N ASP A 76 -16.77 -16.49 6.68
CA ASP A 76 -16.77 -17.95 6.93
C ASP A 76 -16.02 -18.70 5.84
N ARG A 77 -16.25 -18.31 4.58
CA ARG A 77 -15.56 -18.88 3.40
C ARG A 77 -14.06 -18.65 3.47
N LEU A 78 -13.62 -17.43 3.79
CA LEU A 78 -12.19 -17.13 3.96
C LEU A 78 -11.58 -17.98 5.10
N SER A 79 -12.31 -18.13 6.22
CA SER A 79 -11.88 -18.98 7.34
C SER A 79 -11.69 -20.43 6.93
N GLU A 80 -12.60 -20.95 6.13
CA GLU A 80 -12.51 -22.32 5.63
C GLU A 80 -11.36 -22.53 4.66
N ILE A 81 -11.14 -21.60 3.73
CA ILE A 81 -10.01 -21.62 2.79
C ILE A 81 -8.68 -21.66 3.57
N ILE A 82 -8.50 -20.78 4.57
CA ILE A 82 -7.29 -20.75 5.40
C ILE A 82 -7.04 -22.11 6.07
N LYS A 83 -8.06 -22.66 6.73
CA LYS A 83 -7.94 -23.96 7.42
C LYS A 83 -7.68 -25.11 6.46
N PHE A 84 -8.31 -25.09 5.30
CA PHE A 84 -8.15 -26.13 4.29
C PHE A 84 -6.75 -26.13 3.69
N TYR A 85 -6.19 -24.96 3.34
CA TYR A 85 -4.81 -24.86 2.89
C TYR A 85 -3.84 -25.40 3.94
N TYR A 86 -4.00 -24.99 5.20
CA TYR A 86 -3.15 -25.49 6.28
C TYR A 86 -3.26 -27.03 6.41
N LYS A 87 -4.47 -27.57 6.39
CA LYS A 87 -4.70 -29.03 6.46
C LYS A 87 -4.09 -29.78 5.28
N LYS A 88 -4.19 -29.22 4.06
CA LYS A 88 -3.70 -29.83 2.81
C LYS A 88 -2.19 -29.79 2.70
N THR A 89 -1.55 -28.69 3.11
CA THR A 89 -0.11 -28.44 2.87
C THR A 89 0.76 -28.62 4.12
N GLY A 90 0.17 -28.60 5.32
CA GLY A 90 0.90 -28.51 6.59
C GLY A 90 1.59 -27.17 6.82
N LYS A 91 1.40 -26.18 5.91
CA LYS A 91 2.03 -24.88 5.94
C LYS A 91 1.01 -23.79 6.26
N LYS A 92 1.44 -22.78 7.04
CA LYS A 92 0.63 -21.61 7.34
C LYS A 92 0.39 -20.79 6.08
N VAL A 93 -0.74 -20.10 6.02
CA VAL A 93 -1.17 -19.28 4.90
C VAL A 93 -0.57 -17.87 5.00
N VAL A 94 -0.17 -17.29 3.89
CA VAL A 94 0.16 -15.86 3.76
C VAL A 94 -1.04 -15.15 3.16
N ILE A 95 -1.44 -14.02 3.76
CA ILE A 95 -2.55 -13.19 3.29
C ILE A 95 -2.00 -11.84 2.88
N ILE A 96 -2.26 -11.44 1.64
CA ILE A 96 -1.88 -10.14 1.09
C ILE A 96 -3.16 -9.43 0.63
N ILE A 97 -3.38 -8.23 1.13
CA ILE A 97 -4.55 -7.42 0.80
C ILE A 97 -4.07 -6.08 0.28
N ASP A 98 -4.35 -5.81 -0.97
CA ASP A 98 -4.01 -4.55 -1.63
C ASP A 98 -5.24 -3.65 -1.76
N GLU A 99 -5.06 -2.34 -1.59
CA GLU A 99 -6.12 -1.32 -1.61
C GLU A 99 -7.32 -1.64 -0.69
N TYR A 100 -7.05 -2.07 0.56
CA TYR A 100 -8.09 -2.50 1.50
C TYR A 100 -9.20 -1.47 1.70
N ASP A 101 -8.90 -0.19 1.54
CA ASP A 101 -9.78 0.95 1.76
C ASP A 101 -10.63 1.32 0.52
N ALA A 102 -10.42 0.68 -0.62
CA ALA A 102 -11.10 0.99 -1.87
C ALA A 102 -12.64 1.02 -1.75
N PRO A 103 -13.33 0.07 -1.09
CA PRO A 103 -14.79 0.12 -0.94
C PRO A 103 -15.27 1.26 -0.04
N LEU A 104 -14.44 1.75 0.86
CA LEU A 104 -14.78 2.80 1.82
C LEU A 104 -14.65 4.19 1.21
N LEU A 105 -13.63 4.38 0.36
CA LEU A 105 -13.36 5.67 -0.27
C LEU A 105 -14.54 6.15 -1.12
N ASP A 106 -15.29 5.24 -1.72
CA ASP A 106 -16.46 5.57 -2.53
C ASP A 106 -17.64 6.13 -1.71
N VAL A 107 -17.77 5.72 -0.46
CA VAL A 107 -18.93 6.01 0.40
C VAL A 107 -18.61 6.88 1.62
N LEU A 108 -17.41 7.44 1.70
CA LEU A 108 -16.95 8.24 2.85
C LEU A 108 -17.84 9.45 3.17
N HIS A 109 -18.58 9.96 2.19
CA HIS A 109 -19.49 11.09 2.34
C HIS A 109 -20.92 10.69 2.70
N GLU A 110 -21.22 9.38 2.75
CA GLU A 110 -22.54 8.81 2.99
C GLU A 110 -22.52 7.94 4.26
N GLU A 111 -22.81 8.55 5.41
CA GLU A 111 -22.66 7.93 6.74
C GLU A 111 -23.34 6.56 6.87
N ILE A 112 -24.56 6.41 6.31
CA ILE A 112 -25.33 5.15 6.38
C ILE A 112 -24.62 4.05 5.55
N GLN A 113 -24.20 4.37 4.33
CA GLN A 113 -23.50 3.42 3.45
C GLN A 113 -22.12 3.09 4.02
N LEU A 114 -21.39 4.08 4.54
CA LEU A 114 -20.11 3.90 5.18
C LEU A 114 -20.17 2.90 6.34
N LYS A 115 -21.21 3.02 7.20
CA LYS A 115 -21.43 2.08 8.30
C LYS A 115 -21.71 0.66 7.80
N ALA A 116 -22.52 0.52 6.76
CA ALA A 116 -22.85 -0.78 6.17
C ALA A 116 -21.60 -1.44 5.53
N VAL A 117 -20.83 -0.68 4.75
CA VAL A 117 -19.57 -1.16 4.15
C VAL A 117 -18.58 -1.59 5.22
N ARG A 118 -18.41 -0.81 6.29
CA ARG A 118 -17.55 -1.17 7.43
C ARG A 118 -17.95 -2.52 8.04
N THR A 119 -19.23 -2.75 8.25
CA THR A 119 -19.73 -4.01 8.84
C THR A 119 -19.36 -5.20 7.95
N ILE A 120 -19.56 -5.10 6.63
CA ILE A 120 -19.21 -6.15 5.67
C ILE A 120 -17.70 -6.40 5.68
N MET A 121 -16.88 -5.35 5.71
CA MET A 121 -15.44 -5.47 5.75
C MET A 121 -14.94 -6.07 7.06
N GLN A 122 -15.52 -5.67 8.21
CA GLN A 122 -15.19 -6.27 9.51
C GLN A 122 -15.44 -7.77 9.49
N GLU A 123 -16.56 -8.21 8.92
CA GLU A 123 -16.88 -9.63 8.79
C GLU A 123 -15.86 -10.35 7.90
N PHE A 124 -15.48 -9.78 6.75
CA PHE A 124 -14.48 -10.36 5.86
C PHE A 124 -13.09 -10.46 6.48
N PHE A 125 -12.68 -9.47 7.27
CA PHE A 125 -11.34 -9.46 7.89
C PHE A 125 -11.25 -10.21 9.22
N ALA A 126 -12.36 -10.47 9.91
CA ALA A 126 -12.37 -11.18 11.21
C ALA A 126 -11.59 -12.51 11.21
N PRO A 127 -11.62 -13.32 10.13
CA PRO A 127 -10.83 -14.55 10.03
C PRO A 127 -9.32 -14.38 10.17
N ILE A 128 -8.76 -13.22 9.86
CA ILE A 128 -7.32 -12.96 10.03
C ILE A 128 -6.91 -13.12 11.51
N LYS A 129 -7.77 -12.70 12.43
CA LYS A 129 -7.53 -12.89 13.87
C LYS A 129 -7.94 -14.29 14.35
N SER A 130 -9.14 -14.73 14.00
CA SER A 130 -9.67 -16.00 14.52
C SER A 130 -8.90 -17.22 14.02
N ASN A 131 -8.14 -17.09 12.93
CA ASN A 131 -7.28 -18.13 12.35
C ASN A 131 -5.77 -17.82 12.47
N ASP A 132 -5.35 -16.96 13.38
CA ASP A 132 -3.95 -16.56 13.59
C ASP A 132 -2.98 -17.73 13.68
N ALA A 133 -3.39 -18.83 14.32
CA ALA A 133 -2.60 -20.06 14.42
C ALA A 133 -2.23 -20.67 13.05
N TYR A 134 -3.02 -20.41 12.01
CA TYR A 134 -2.86 -20.94 10.65
C TYR A 134 -2.25 -19.91 9.68
N ILE A 135 -2.05 -18.67 10.13
CA ILE A 135 -1.52 -17.58 9.30
C ILE A 135 -0.03 -17.39 9.60
N ARG A 136 0.79 -17.34 8.53
CA ARG A 136 2.22 -17.04 8.59
C ARG A 136 2.47 -15.54 8.68
N MET A 137 1.73 -14.77 7.86
CA MET A 137 1.81 -13.32 7.77
C MET A 137 0.51 -12.79 7.14
N ALA A 138 0.07 -11.63 7.58
CA ALA A 138 -0.91 -10.82 6.89
C ALA A 138 -0.26 -9.47 6.55
N PHE A 139 -0.28 -9.08 5.26
CA PHE A 139 0.21 -7.79 4.77
C PHE A 139 -0.94 -7.04 4.13
N ILE A 140 -1.20 -5.82 4.60
CA ILE A 140 -2.37 -5.03 4.21
C ILE A 140 -1.89 -3.66 3.76
N THR A 141 -2.28 -3.24 2.56
CA THR A 141 -1.98 -1.92 2.01
C THR A 141 -3.25 -1.16 1.64
N GLY A 142 -3.17 0.16 1.65
CA GLY A 142 -4.22 1.07 1.22
C GLY A 142 -3.68 2.47 1.03
N ILE A 143 -4.48 3.35 0.44
CA ILE A 143 -4.14 4.77 0.23
C ILE A 143 -4.27 5.54 1.55
N THR A 144 -5.30 5.22 2.33
CA THR A 144 -5.66 5.96 3.53
C THR A 144 -5.64 5.08 4.77
N LYS A 145 -5.44 5.71 5.92
CA LYS A 145 -5.50 5.06 7.22
C LYS A 145 -6.92 5.17 7.78
N PHE A 146 -7.58 4.05 7.96
CA PHE A 146 -8.84 4.00 8.71
C PHE A 146 -8.59 3.67 10.17
N SER A 147 -9.44 4.16 11.08
CA SER A 147 -9.28 3.87 12.49
C SER A 147 -9.35 2.37 12.74
N GLN A 148 -8.48 1.86 13.61
CA GLN A 148 -8.54 0.46 14.04
C GLN A 148 -9.91 0.09 14.61
N LEU A 149 -10.60 1.07 15.22
CA LEU A 149 -11.96 0.92 15.74
C LEU A 149 -13.01 0.76 14.65
N SER A 150 -12.74 1.20 13.41
CA SER A 150 -13.72 1.16 12.34
C SER A 150 -13.74 -0.14 11.53
N ILE A 151 -12.58 -0.73 11.23
CA ILE A 151 -12.48 -1.94 10.40
C ILE A 151 -11.68 -3.03 11.11
N PHE A 152 -10.56 -2.64 11.73
CA PHE A 152 -9.63 -3.56 12.37
C PHE A 152 -9.85 -3.73 13.88
N SER A 153 -10.99 -3.25 14.41
CA SER A 153 -11.31 -3.47 15.83
C SER A 153 -11.30 -4.94 16.25
N THR A 154 -11.60 -5.81 15.30
CA THR A 154 -11.53 -7.27 15.50
C THR A 154 -10.13 -7.83 15.26
N ILE A 155 -9.21 -7.07 14.64
CA ILE A 155 -7.85 -7.49 14.28
C ILE A 155 -6.85 -6.64 15.07
N ASN A 156 -6.52 -7.03 16.28
CA ASN A 156 -5.57 -6.31 17.12
C ASN A 156 -4.13 -6.87 17.04
N ASN A 157 -3.89 -7.80 16.13
CA ASN A 157 -2.61 -8.45 15.87
C ASN A 157 -1.85 -7.90 14.64
N VAL A 158 -2.31 -6.78 14.09
CA VAL A 158 -1.59 -6.06 13.02
C VAL A 158 -0.86 -4.85 13.58
N THR A 159 0.34 -4.59 13.05
CA THR A 159 1.17 -3.44 13.38
C THR A 159 1.19 -2.47 12.21
N ASN A 160 0.96 -1.18 12.46
CA ASN A 160 1.14 -0.16 11.44
C ASN A 160 2.63 0.15 11.28
N ILE A 161 3.15 -0.07 10.09
CA ILE A 161 4.56 0.13 9.74
C ILE A 161 4.80 1.36 8.86
N SER A 162 3.77 2.16 8.58
CA SER A 162 3.83 3.26 7.58
C SER A 162 4.86 4.35 7.91
N MET A 163 5.16 4.58 9.20
CA MET A 163 6.16 5.57 9.64
C MET A 163 7.34 4.92 10.37
N GLU A 164 7.46 3.60 10.37
CA GLU A 164 8.58 2.92 11.01
C GLU A 164 9.85 3.06 10.16
N PRO A 165 10.98 3.52 10.73
CA PRO A 165 12.22 3.74 9.98
C PRO A 165 12.72 2.51 9.21
N GLU A 166 12.55 1.33 9.77
CA GLU A 166 12.98 0.06 9.16
C GLU A 166 12.26 -0.26 7.83
N PHE A 167 11.07 0.32 7.62
CA PHE A 167 10.24 0.10 6.42
C PHE A 167 10.16 1.32 5.50
N SER A 168 10.87 2.39 5.80
CA SER A 168 10.75 3.67 5.10
C SER A 168 11.05 3.60 3.60
N ALA A 169 11.92 2.68 3.18
CA ALA A 169 12.27 2.48 1.76
C ALA A 169 11.44 1.41 1.04
N ILE A 170 10.52 0.71 1.74
CA ILE A 170 9.81 -0.46 1.18
C ILE A 170 8.96 -0.12 -0.06
N CYS A 171 8.46 1.10 -0.16
CA CYS A 171 7.62 1.58 -1.26
C CYS A 171 8.34 2.52 -2.22
N GLY A 172 9.66 2.74 -2.05
CA GLY A 172 10.46 3.65 -2.86
C GLY A 172 11.67 2.98 -3.48
N ILE A 173 12.46 3.77 -4.20
CA ILE A 173 13.79 3.40 -4.68
C ILE A 173 14.78 4.34 -4.00
N THR A 174 15.79 3.80 -3.35
CA THR A 174 16.80 4.60 -2.66
C THR A 174 17.81 5.19 -3.64
N LYS A 175 18.56 6.19 -3.20
CA LYS A 175 19.67 6.75 -3.98
C LYS A 175 20.76 5.70 -4.24
N GLU A 176 21.00 4.80 -3.30
CA GLU A 176 21.95 3.71 -3.47
C GLU A 176 21.49 2.75 -4.58
N GLU A 177 20.23 2.33 -4.58
CA GLU A 177 19.66 1.48 -5.62
C GLU A 177 19.66 2.16 -7.00
N LEU A 178 19.38 3.45 -7.08
CA LEU A 178 19.48 4.22 -8.33
C LEU A 178 20.89 4.18 -8.92
N THR A 179 21.91 4.34 -8.08
CA THR A 179 23.32 4.46 -8.52
C THR A 179 24.04 3.12 -8.61
N SER A 180 23.48 2.05 -8.09
CA SER A 180 24.00 0.68 -8.15
C SER A 180 23.16 -0.23 -9.05
N THR A 181 21.99 -0.65 -8.56
CA THR A 181 21.11 -1.62 -9.24
C THR A 181 20.56 -1.07 -10.56
N LEU A 182 20.18 0.20 -10.61
CA LEU A 182 19.61 0.87 -11.79
C LEU A 182 20.63 1.71 -12.55
N ARG A 183 21.93 1.54 -12.26
CA ARG A 183 23.00 2.33 -12.86
C ARG A 183 22.97 2.28 -14.39
N GLU A 184 22.78 1.11 -14.98
CA GLU A 184 22.75 0.92 -16.42
C GLU A 184 21.59 1.69 -17.06
N ASP A 185 20.40 1.69 -16.46
CA ASP A 185 19.25 2.44 -16.95
C ASP A 185 19.49 3.94 -16.90
N VAL A 186 20.14 4.44 -15.84
CA VAL A 186 20.55 5.85 -15.73
C VAL A 186 21.57 6.22 -16.81
N GLU A 187 22.58 5.36 -17.08
CA GLU A 187 23.59 5.58 -18.12
C GLU A 187 22.97 5.60 -19.54
N ILE A 188 22.01 4.72 -19.82
CA ILE A 188 21.26 4.69 -21.08
C ILE A 188 20.46 5.99 -21.23
N LEU A 189 19.77 6.42 -20.18
CA LEU A 189 18.98 7.66 -20.19
C LEU A 189 19.88 8.90 -20.37
N ALA A 190 21.02 8.95 -19.66
CA ALA A 190 22.01 10.01 -19.76
C ALA A 190 22.54 10.15 -21.17
N LYS A 191 22.93 9.03 -21.80
CA LYS A 191 23.40 9.00 -23.20
C LYS A 191 22.34 9.50 -24.18
N LYS A 192 21.08 9.08 -24.00
CA LYS A 192 19.96 9.49 -24.85
C LYS A 192 19.71 11.01 -24.75
N ASN A 193 19.86 11.57 -23.56
CA ASN A 193 19.66 12.99 -23.28
C ASN A 193 20.94 13.84 -23.42
N GLN A 194 22.07 13.23 -23.83
CA GLN A 194 23.37 13.91 -24.07
C GLN A 194 23.93 14.64 -22.85
N VAL A 195 23.75 14.04 -21.66
CA VAL A 195 24.27 14.55 -20.37
C VAL A 195 25.15 13.50 -19.69
N SER A 196 25.93 13.92 -18.67
CA SER A 196 26.69 12.97 -17.84
C SER A 196 25.78 12.17 -16.92
N PHE A 197 26.29 11.04 -16.41
CA PHE A 197 25.61 10.22 -15.40
C PHE A 197 25.22 11.05 -14.16
N ASP A 198 26.16 11.85 -13.64
CA ASP A 198 25.93 12.68 -12.45
C ASP A 198 24.83 13.71 -12.69
N LYS A 199 24.85 14.37 -13.87
CA LYS A 199 23.80 15.34 -14.20
C LYS A 199 22.45 14.66 -14.39
N MET A 200 22.39 13.49 -15.00
CA MET A 200 21.14 12.72 -15.12
C MET A 200 20.62 12.30 -13.74
N SER A 201 21.48 11.82 -12.85
CA SER A 201 21.12 11.45 -11.48
C SER A 201 20.56 12.65 -10.70
N GLU A 202 21.16 13.83 -10.86
CA GLU A 202 20.64 15.08 -10.26
C GLU A 202 19.25 15.43 -10.80
N MET A 203 19.07 15.39 -12.14
CA MET A 203 17.79 15.67 -12.78
C MET A 203 16.70 14.69 -12.35
N LEU A 204 17.01 13.40 -12.22
CA LEU A 204 16.07 12.39 -11.71
C LEU A 204 15.69 12.69 -10.25
N ARG A 205 16.66 13.11 -9.43
CA ARG A 205 16.41 13.51 -8.05
C ARG A 205 15.47 14.71 -7.97
N GLU A 206 15.73 15.75 -8.73
CA GLU A 206 14.88 16.95 -8.75
C GLU A 206 13.43 16.67 -9.19
N ASN A 207 13.21 15.64 -10.03
CA ASN A 207 11.89 15.37 -10.60
C ASN A 207 11.12 14.25 -9.88
N TYR A 208 11.80 13.24 -9.32
CA TYR A 208 11.15 12.01 -8.86
C TYR A 208 11.53 11.59 -7.44
N ASP A 209 12.48 12.27 -6.79
CA ASP A 209 12.86 12.05 -5.40
C ASP A 209 12.06 12.96 -4.46
N GLY A 210 12.17 12.69 -3.15
CA GLY A 210 11.65 13.57 -2.10
C GLY A 210 10.50 12.99 -1.30
N TYR A 211 10.10 11.73 -1.55
CA TYR A 211 9.21 11.04 -0.61
C TYR A 211 9.98 10.62 0.64
N HIS A 212 9.50 11.05 1.79
CA HIS A 212 10.11 10.79 3.08
C HIS A 212 9.05 10.26 4.05
N PHE A 213 9.20 9.02 4.50
CA PHE A 213 8.16 8.32 5.23
C PHE A 213 8.36 8.23 6.74
N SER A 214 9.54 8.61 7.25
CA SER A 214 9.88 8.48 8.66
C SER A 214 10.77 9.64 9.12
N ARG A 215 10.89 9.84 10.43
CA ARG A 215 11.73 10.92 11.00
C ARG A 215 13.23 10.77 10.72
N GLU A 216 13.70 9.55 10.48
CA GLU A 216 15.11 9.19 10.37
C GLU A 216 15.40 8.39 9.08
N SER A 217 14.58 8.55 8.06
CA SER A 217 14.78 7.88 6.76
C SER A 217 15.47 8.78 5.75
N GLU A 218 16.00 8.17 4.71
CA GLU A 218 16.40 8.88 3.50
C GLU A 218 15.18 9.16 2.61
N ASP A 219 15.33 10.13 1.70
CA ASP A 219 14.37 10.36 0.64
C ASP A 219 14.40 9.20 -0.35
N VAL A 220 13.25 8.87 -0.91
CA VAL A 220 13.12 7.80 -1.91
C VAL A 220 12.44 8.31 -3.18
N PHE A 221 12.89 7.78 -4.31
CA PHE A 221 12.29 8.04 -5.61
C PHE A 221 10.93 7.34 -5.74
N ASN A 222 10.00 8.00 -6.43
CA ASN A 222 8.75 7.36 -6.85
C ASN A 222 9.03 6.27 -7.89
N PRO A 223 8.78 4.97 -7.57
CA PRO A 223 9.13 3.87 -8.47
C PRO A 223 8.39 3.91 -9.80
N TYR A 224 7.11 4.29 -9.79
CA TYR A 224 6.30 4.38 -11.01
C TYR A 224 6.85 5.43 -11.97
N SER A 225 7.11 6.63 -11.47
CA SER A 225 7.63 7.73 -12.27
C SER A 225 9.01 7.42 -12.82
N LEU A 226 9.89 6.86 -11.99
CA LEU A 226 11.24 6.50 -12.39
C LEU A 226 11.26 5.41 -13.47
N MET A 227 10.51 4.32 -13.28
CA MET A 227 10.41 3.24 -14.27
C MET A 227 9.77 3.71 -15.57
N ARG A 228 8.77 4.59 -15.51
CA ARG A 228 8.18 5.21 -16.71
C ARG A 228 9.17 6.09 -17.44
N CYS A 229 9.98 6.87 -16.73
CA CYS A 229 11.04 7.68 -17.30
C CYS A 229 12.06 6.82 -18.07
N PHE A 230 12.54 5.73 -17.46
CA PHE A 230 13.46 4.81 -18.15
C PHE A 230 12.84 4.20 -19.40
N ALA A 231 11.60 3.70 -19.31
CA ALA A 231 10.89 3.11 -20.44
C ALA A 231 10.66 4.11 -21.60
N ALA A 232 10.30 5.34 -21.28
CA ALA A 232 10.06 6.39 -22.27
C ALA A 232 11.37 6.98 -22.82
N GLY A 233 12.41 7.03 -21.99
CA GLY A 233 13.73 7.61 -22.29
C GLY A 233 13.74 9.15 -22.30
N TYR A 234 12.81 9.77 -21.61
CA TYR A 234 12.75 11.21 -21.33
C TYR A 234 12.01 11.46 -20.02
N MET A 235 12.23 12.62 -19.40
CA MET A 235 11.56 13.02 -18.17
C MET A 235 10.23 13.70 -18.48
N ASP A 236 9.21 13.37 -17.66
CA ASP A 236 7.88 13.98 -17.68
C ASP A 236 7.23 13.84 -16.31
N ASN A 237 6.14 14.53 -16.07
CA ASN A 237 5.37 14.45 -14.81
C ASN A 237 4.50 13.18 -14.75
N TYR A 238 5.12 12.01 -14.77
CA TYR A 238 4.44 10.72 -14.83
C TYR A 238 3.50 10.46 -13.65
N TRP A 239 3.82 10.96 -12.46
CA TRP A 239 2.98 10.85 -11.26
C TRP A 239 1.62 11.56 -11.42
N TYR A 240 1.56 12.60 -12.27
CA TYR A 240 0.30 13.34 -12.52
C TYR A 240 -0.72 12.50 -13.29
N ALA A 241 -0.27 11.56 -14.11
CA ALA A 241 -1.12 10.70 -14.93
C ALA A 241 -1.87 9.63 -14.12
N SER A 242 -1.44 9.31 -12.88
CA SER A 242 -2.09 8.32 -12.01
C SER A 242 -3.33 8.84 -11.28
N GLY A 243 -3.72 10.10 -11.49
CA GLY A 243 -5.02 10.66 -11.17
C GLY A 243 -5.14 11.21 -9.74
N THR A 244 -5.33 12.52 -9.66
CA THR A 244 -5.92 13.16 -8.48
C THR A 244 -7.28 12.51 -8.23
N SER A 245 -7.45 11.78 -7.14
CA SER A 245 -8.73 11.13 -6.88
C SER A 245 -9.83 12.19 -6.76
N THR A 246 -10.96 11.97 -7.41
CA THR A 246 -12.13 12.85 -7.32
C THR A 246 -12.51 13.10 -5.84
N TYR A 247 -12.28 12.08 -5.02
CA TYR A 247 -12.45 12.14 -3.57
C TYR A 247 -11.56 13.21 -2.92
N LEU A 248 -10.25 13.26 -3.25
CA LEU A 248 -9.33 14.27 -2.70
C LEU A 248 -9.83 15.69 -3.01
N ILE A 249 -10.17 15.96 -4.28
CA ILE A 249 -10.70 17.26 -4.70
C ILE A 249 -11.96 17.62 -3.92
N HIS A 250 -12.86 16.65 -3.71
CA HIS A 250 -14.09 16.86 -2.95
C HIS A 250 -13.81 17.24 -1.50
N GLN A 251 -12.87 16.53 -0.83
CA GLN A 251 -12.49 16.83 0.55
C GLN A 251 -11.76 18.16 0.68
N MET A 252 -10.85 18.50 -0.23
CA MET A 252 -10.21 19.82 -0.24
C MET A 252 -11.22 20.96 -0.35
N LYS A 253 -12.25 20.80 -1.20
CA LYS A 253 -13.36 21.77 -1.30
C LYS A 253 -14.18 21.83 -0.03
N ARG A 254 -14.51 20.67 0.58
CA ARG A 254 -15.26 20.58 1.83
C ARG A 254 -14.58 21.32 2.98
N PHE A 255 -13.27 21.10 3.12
CA PHE A 255 -12.46 21.74 4.17
C PHE A 255 -11.94 23.13 3.79
N LYS A 256 -12.26 23.64 2.58
CA LYS A 256 -11.78 24.92 2.06
C LYS A 256 -10.25 25.05 2.15
N THR A 257 -9.54 23.97 1.81
CA THR A 257 -8.09 23.91 1.91
C THR A 257 -7.45 24.89 0.94
N ASP A 258 -6.61 25.79 1.48
CA ASP A 258 -5.83 26.71 0.68
C ASP A 258 -4.57 26.01 0.17
N VAL A 259 -4.53 25.70 -1.13
CA VAL A 259 -3.40 25.03 -1.76
C VAL A 259 -2.12 25.85 -1.79
N THR A 260 -2.21 27.18 -1.63
CA THR A 260 -1.04 28.04 -1.59
C THR A 260 -0.31 28.04 -0.26
N SER A 261 -0.93 27.48 0.78
CA SER A 261 -0.40 27.36 2.14
C SER A 261 0.09 25.95 2.47
N LEU A 262 0.23 25.07 1.48
CA LEU A 262 0.62 23.67 1.69
C LEU A 262 2.14 23.45 1.78
N ASP A 263 2.94 24.49 1.61
CA ASP A 263 4.37 24.43 1.76
C ASP A 263 4.78 24.75 3.21
N ASP A 264 5.71 23.98 3.76
CA ASP A 264 6.31 24.20 5.09
C ASP A 264 5.29 24.16 6.26
N ILE A 265 4.33 23.26 6.20
CA ILE A 265 3.33 23.08 7.24
C ILE A 265 3.96 22.41 8.46
N PHE A 266 3.96 23.09 9.62
CA PHE A 266 4.33 22.45 10.87
C PHE A 266 3.15 21.66 11.46
N ALA A 267 3.35 20.35 11.72
CA ALA A 267 2.32 19.47 12.24
C ALA A 267 2.90 18.36 13.14
N PHE A 268 2.09 17.84 14.04
CA PHE A 268 2.43 16.64 14.80
C PHE A 268 1.93 15.39 14.05
N ALA A 269 2.56 14.23 14.25
CA ALA A 269 2.12 12.97 13.65
C ALA A 269 0.63 12.69 13.92
N SER A 270 0.14 13.01 15.12
CA SER A 270 -1.29 12.89 15.48
C SER A 270 -2.23 13.76 14.62
N SER A 271 -1.73 14.72 13.87
CA SER A 271 -2.53 15.58 13.00
C SER A 271 -2.59 15.07 11.56
N PHE A 272 -1.54 14.48 11.02
CA PHE A 272 -1.46 14.05 9.62
C PHE A 272 -1.43 12.52 9.43
N ASP A 273 -0.91 11.76 10.40
CA ASP A 273 -0.93 10.29 10.41
C ASP A 273 -2.13 9.74 11.22
N ARG A 274 -3.24 10.44 11.22
CA ARG A 274 -4.48 10.01 11.87
C ARG A 274 -5.45 9.36 10.89
N PRO A 275 -6.44 8.61 11.40
CA PRO A 275 -7.49 8.02 10.58
C PRO A 275 -8.27 9.05 9.76
N THR A 276 -8.58 8.71 8.50
CA THR A 276 -9.32 9.58 7.58
C THR A 276 -10.82 9.63 7.83
N ASP A 277 -11.34 8.74 8.65
CA ASP A 277 -12.76 8.72 9.08
C ASP A 277 -13.05 9.68 10.24
N ASP A 278 -12.01 10.33 10.81
CA ASP A 278 -12.11 11.34 11.87
C ASP A 278 -11.35 12.63 11.51
N MET A 279 -11.46 13.06 10.25
CA MET A 279 -10.76 14.25 9.77
C MET A 279 -11.51 15.53 10.11
N THR A 280 -10.79 16.53 10.62
CA THR A 280 -11.25 17.92 10.80
C THR A 280 -10.74 18.86 9.71
N ASP A 281 -9.77 18.42 8.92
CA ASP A 281 -9.13 19.12 7.80
C ASP A 281 -8.62 18.12 6.77
N ALA A 282 -8.07 18.57 5.64
CA ALA A 282 -7.58 17.71 4.56
C ALA A 282 -6.16 17.20 4.76
N LEU A 283 -5.44 17.63 5.80
CA LEU A 283 -4.02 17.33 6.00
C LEU A 283 -3.74 15.81 6.05
N PRO A 284 -4.50 14.99 6.80
CA PRO A 284 -4.28 13.54 6.83
C PRO A 284 -4.41 12.91 5.44
N LEU A 285 -5.40 13.33 4.68
CA LEU A 285 -5.62 12.79 3.35
C LEU A 285 -4.51 13.18 2.38
N LEU A 286 -4.08 14.44 2.38
CA LEU A 286 -3.00 14.94 1.53
C LEU A 286 -1.68 14.21 1.80
N TYR A 287 -1.35 13.99 3.08
CA TYR A 287 -0.16 13.24 3.46
C TYR A 287 -0.26 11.76 3.07
N GLN A 288 -1.32 11.08 3.45
CA GLN A 288 -1.48 9.64 3.22
C GLN A 288 -1.61 9.29 1.73
N SER A 289 -2.17 10.19 0.91
CA SER A 289 -2.24 10.02 -0.55
C SER A 289 -0.99 10.51 -1.30
N GLY A 290 0.05 10.95 -0.58
CA GLY A 290 1.35 11.31 -1.14
C GLY A 290 1.42 12.69 -1.83
N TYR A 291 0.45 13.57 -1.57
CA TYR A 291 0.52 14.98 -2.03
C TYR A 291 1.38 15.85 -1.12
N LEU A 292 1.55 15.46 0.13
CA LEU A 292 2.50 16.03 1.07
C LEU A 292 3.44 14.94 1.55
N THR A 293 4.69 15.32 1.84
CA THR A 293 5.67 14.43 2.44
C THR A 293 6.34 15.11 3.63
N ILE A 294 7.07 14.36 4.44
CA ILE A 294 7.91 14.91 5.51
C ILE A 294 9.10 15.60 4.87
N LYS A 295 9.31 16.88 5.12
CA LYS A 295 10.49 17.63 4.70
C LYS A 295 11.55 17.68 5.80
N LYS A 296 11.10 17.73 7.04
CA LYS A 296 11.99 17.83 8.20
C LYS A 296 11.28 17.37 9.46
N PHE A 297 12.03 16.72 10.35
CA PHE A 297 11.64 16.44 11.72
C PHE A 297 12.36 17.40 12.69
N ASP A 298 11.63 17.95 13.65
CA ASP A 298 12.19 18.78 14.72
C ASP A 298 12.21 17.99 16.05
N PRO A 299 13.38 17.53 16.49
CA PRO A 299 13.50 16.74 17.71
C PRO A 299 13.18 17.53 19.01
N LEU A 300 13.23 18.87 18.96
CA LEU A 300 12.94 19.70 20.15
C LEU A 300 11.45 19.75 20.45
N THR A 301 10.64 19.83 19.42
CA THR A 301 9.18 19.92 19.53
C THR A 301 8.50 18.56 19.29
N ASN A 302 9.23 17.57 18.78
CA ASN A 302 8.70 16.29 18.26
C ASN A 302 7.66 16.51 17.14
N GLY A 303 7.85 17.57 16.35
CA GLY A 303 6.99 17.98 15.26
C GLY A 303 7.64 17.74 13.89
N TYR A 304 6.86 17.87 12.85
CA TYR A 304 7.25 17.64 11.47
C TYR A 304 6.92 18.86 10.61
N TYR A 305 7.77 19.15 9.65
CA TYR A 305 7.47 20.07 8.56
C TYR A 305 7.10 19.25 7.33
N LEU A 306 5.94 19.54 6.76
CA LEU A 306 5.38 18.88 5.58
C LEU A 306 5.36 19.84 4.40
N GLY A 307 5.53 19.31 3.18
CA GLY A 307 5.46 20.11 1.96
C GLY A 307 5.39 19.24 0.70
#